data_55dff940f3233d43249ec4d4821b8716
#
_entry.id   55dff940f3233d43249ec4d4821b8716
#
_cell.length_a   1.000
_cell.length_b   1.000
_cell.length_c   1.000
_cell.angle_alpha   90.00
_cell.angle_beta   90.00
_cell.angle_gamma   90.00
#
_symmetry.space_group_name_H-M   'P 1'
#
loop_
_entity.id
_entity.type
_entity.pdbx_description
1 polymer ?
#
loop_
_entity_poly.entity_id
_entity_poly.type
_entity_poly.pdbx_seq_one_letter_code
_entity_poly.pdbx_strand_id
1 'polypeptide(L)'
;GKDAIAGGGVNNTLDNEAPEVRQQLRVLYETPAYTPHPVATHPSVPNAVRERFLKAMMKLTQDDEGRKLLDGINLNKPQAVTYAKHYKLLESLQLEKFLVLTGQ
;
A
#
# COMPACT_ATOMS: atom_id res chain seq x y z
N GLY A 1 28.54 7.86 -3.43
CA GLY A 1 28.08 7.27 -2.17
C GLY A 1 28.24 5.75 -2.21
N LYS A 2 28.33 5.13 -1.07
CA LYS A 2 28.46 3.67 -0.99
C LYS A 2 27.17 2.96 -1.41
N ASP A 3 26.04 3.63 -1.32
CA ASP A 3 24.74 3.07 -1.60
C ASP A 3 24.18 3.69 -2.90
N ALA A 4 24.42 3.00 -3.99
CA ALA A 4 23.92 3.38 -5.30
C ALA A 4 22.56 2.75 -5.64
N ILE A 5 21.96 1.99 -4.72
CA ILE A 5 20.73 1.23 -4.92
C ILE A 5 19.70 1.63 -3.86
N ALA A 6 18.50 1.96 -4.29
CA ALA A 6 17.37 2.23 -3.43
C ALA A 6 16.17 1.36 -3.85
N GLY A 7 15.31 1.02 -2.91
CA GLY A 7 14.05 0.32 -3.15
C GLY A 7 12.86 1.24 -2.93
N GLY A 8 11.84 1.12 -3.76
CA GLY A 8 10.62 1.91 -3.65
C GLY A 8 9.55 1.49 -4.64
N GLY A 9 8.36 2.06 -4.53
CA GLY A 9 7.27 1.82 -5.48
C GLY A 9 7.48 2.57 -6.79
N VAL A 10 7.42 1.86 -7.92
CA VAL A 10 7.56 2.49 -9.25
C VAL A 10 6.41 3.48 -9.47
N ASN A 11 5.18 3.04 -9.29
CA ASN A 11 4.00 3.85 -9.61
C ASN A 11 3.68 4.94 -8.57
N ASN A 12 4.10 4.78 -7.32
CA ASN A 12 3.73 5.72 -6.26
C ASN A 12 4.90 6.59 -5.79
N THR A 13 6.11 6.08 -5.85
CA THR A 13 7.28 6.81 -5.37
C THR A 13 8.05 7.41 -6.54
N LEU A 14 8.52 6.58 -7.48
CA LEU A 14 9.33 7.04 -8.58
C LEU A 14 8.56 7.99 -9.53
N ASP A 15 7.31 7.68 -9.85
CA ASP A 15 6.50 8.52 -10.76
C ASP A 15 6.14 9.88 -10.15
N ASN A 16 6.16 10.01 -8.83
CA ASN A 16 5.91 11.27 -8.13
C ASN A 16 7.17 12.11 -7.88
N GLU A 17 8.35 11.57 -8.20
CA GLU A 17 9.59 12.33 -8.07
C GLU A 17 9.72 13.40 -9.15
N ALA A 18 10.46 14.46 -8.84
CA ALA A 18 10.74 15.53 -9.80
C ALA A 18 11.45 14.97 -11.05
N PRO A 19 11.18 15.52 -12.25
CA PRO A 19 11.77 15.02 -13.49
C PRO A 19 13.29 14.92 -13.46
N GLU A 20 13.95 15.87 -12.81
CA GLU A 20 15.41 15.91 -12.66
C GLU A 20 15.96 14.73 -11.87
N VAL A 21 15.21 14.30 -10.86
CA VAL A 21 15.55 13.11 -10.03
C VAL A 21 15.31 11.84 -10.84
N ARG A 22 14.15 11.74 -11.50
CA ARG A 22 13.78 10.57 -12.30
C ARG A 22 14.79 10.27 -13.42
N GLN A 23 15.30 11.29 -14.08
CA GLN A 23 16.28 11.15 -15.16
C GLN A 23 17.64 10.62 -14.68
N GLN A 24 17.95 10.75 -13.40
CA GLN A 24 19.18 10.26 -12.79
C GLN A 24 19.05 8.82 -12.27
N LEU A 25 17.84 8.27 -12.30
CA LEU A 25 17.55 6.93 -11.77
C LEU A 25 17.30 5.93 -12.90
N ARG A 26 17.72 4.72 -12.69
CA ARG A 26 17.45 3.60 -13.59
C ARG A 26 16.85 2.44 -12.79
N VAL A 27 15.70 1.97 -13.21
CA VAL A 27 15.11 0.75 -12.64
C VAL A 27 15.99 -0.44 -13.01
N LEU A 28 16.53 -1.11 -12.01
CA LEU A 28 17.39 -2.28 -12.17
C LEU A 28 16.59 -3.57 -12.13
N TYR A 29 15.53 -3.59 -11.34
CA TYR A 29 14.67 -4.73 -11.15
C TYR A 29 13.27 -4.27 -10.75
N GLU A 30 12.25 -4.87 -11.33
CA GLU A 30 10.86 -4.63 -10.97
C GLU A 30 10.24 -5.97 -10.53
N THR A 31 9.64 -5.96 -9.34
CA THR A 31 8.93 -7.13 -8.82
C THR A 31 7.59 -7.33 -9.54
N PRO A 32 7.01 -8.54 -9.50
CA PRO A 32 5.59 -8.68 -9.78
C PRO A 32 4.75 -7.73 -8.92
N ALA A 33 3.59 -7.33 -9.43
CA ALA A 33 2.68 -6.46 -8.68
C ALA A 33 2.15 -7.19 -7.44
N TYR A 34 2.23 -6.50 -6.30
CA TYR A 34 1.68 -6.97 -5.02
C TYR A 34 0.55 -6.04 -4.57
N THR A 35 -0.36 -6.59 -3.77
CA THR A 35 -1.43 -5.80 -3.15
C THR A 35 -0.80 -4.73 -2.23
N PRO A 36 -1.19 -3.45 -2.37
CA PRO A 36 -0.63 -2.37 -1.58
C PRO A 36 -1.05 -2.46 -0.11
N HIS A 37 -0.59 -1.49 0.68
CA HIS A 37 -0.87 -1.42 2.11
C HIS A 37 -2.36 -1.48 2.42
N PRO A 38 -2.81 -2.38 3.30
CA PRO A 38 -4.20 -2.48 3.70
C PRO A 38 -4.55 -1.46 4.78
N VAL A 39 -5.82 -1.08 4.82
CA VAL A 39 -6.42 -0.58 6.04
C VAL A 39 -6.94 -1.79 6.82
N ALA A 40 -6.40 -2.02 8.01
CA ALA A 40 -6.74 -3.16 8.84
C ALA A 40 -7.37 -2.72 10.16
N THR A 41 -8.23 -3.55 10.72
CA THR A 41 -8.80 -3.34 12.05
C THR A 41 -8.17 -4.30 13.06
N HIS A 42 -8.01 -3.81 14.29
CA HIS A 42 -7.56 -4.68 15.38
C HIS A 42 -8.57 -5.83 15.62
N PRO A 43 -8.14 -7.04 16.00
CA PRO A 43 -9.04 -8.18 16.23
C PRO A 43 -10.15 -7.95 17.26
N SER A 44 -9.94 -7.04 18.22
CA SER A 44 -10.96 -6.67 19.22
C SER A 44 -12.12 -5.84 18.66
N VAL A 45 -12.01 -5.31 17.42
CA VAL A 45 -13.09 -4.55 16.80
C VAL A 45 -14.20 -5.51 16.38
N PRO A 46 -15.46 -5.31 16.85
CA PRO A 46 -16.57 -6.17 16.49
C PRO A 46 -16.81 -6.22 14.97
N ASN A 47 -17.21 -7.38 14.46
CA ASN A 47 -17.48 -7.59 13.04
C ASN A 47 -18.46 -6.57 12.48
N ALA A 48 -19.54 -6.27 13.21
CA ALA A 48 -20.54 -5.31 12.78
C ALA A 48 -19.94 -3.90 12.55
N VAL A 49 -18.97 -3.49 13.35
CA VAL A 49 -18.27 -2.21 13.17
C VAL A 49 -17.40 -2.24 11.93
N ARG A 50 -16.67 -3.33 11.71
CA ARG A 50 -15.84 -3.53 10.50
C ARG A 50 -16.66 -3.49 9.23
N GLU A 51 -17.80 -4.16 9.22
CA GLU A 51 -18.70 -4.18 8.07
C GLU A 51 -19.29 -2.80 7.77
N ARG A 52 -19.69 -2.07 8.82
CA ARG A 52 -20.18 -0.70 8.67
C ARG A 52 -19.10 0.24 8.10
N PHE A 53 -17.88 0.13 8.60
CA PHE A 53 -16.75 0.89 8.08
C PHE A 53 -16.48 0.56 6.61
N LEU A 54 -16.41 -0.72 6.26
CA LEU A 54 -16.19 -1.15 4.89
C LEU A 54 -17.29 -0.61 3.95
N LYS A 55 -18.56 -0.73 4.34
CA LYS A 55 -19.68 -0.19 3.57
C LYS A 55 -19.57 1.31 3.37
N ALA A 56 -19.19 2.05 4.41
CA ALA A 56 -19.01 3.49 4.34
C ALA A 56 -17.87 3.88 3.38
N MET A 57 -16.74 3.20 3.47
CA MET A 57 -15.60 3.41 2.56
C MET A 57 -15.96 3.11 1.11
N MET A 58 -16.64 2.00 0.85
CA MET A 58 -17.08 1.65 -0.50
C MET A 58 -18.14 2.61 -1.04
N LYS A 59 -18.98 3.20 -0.18
CA LYS A 59 -19.94 4.22 -0.60
C LYS A 59 -19.27 5.48 -1.12
N LEU A 60 -18.12 5.89 -0.55
CA LEU A 60 -17.36 7.04 -1.04
C LEU A 60 -16.90 6.90 -2.50
N THR A 61 -16.79 5.69 -3.02
CA THR A 61 -16.41 5.48 -4.43
C THR A 61 -17.55 5.80 -5.42
N GLN A 62 -18.75 6.03 -4.94
CA GLN A 62 -19.95 6.12 -5.78
C GLN A 62 -20.27 7.54 -6.27
N ASP A 63 -19.70 8.56 -5.65
CA ASP A 63 -19.89 9.95 -6.03
C ASP A 63 -18.58 10.72 -6.15
N ASP A 64 -18.62 11.89 -6.79
CA ASP A 64 -17.42 12.68 -7.09
C ASP A 64 -16.79 13.28 -5.83
N GLU A 65 -17.59 13.66 -4.85
CA GLU A 65 -17.09 14.22 -3.60
C GLU A 65 -16.34 13.14 -2.79
N GLY A 66 -16.96 11.97 -2.66
CA GLY A 66 -16.32 10.83 -2.02
C GLY A 66 -15.00 10.41 -2.69
N ARG A 67 -14.97 10.39 -4.02
CA ARG A 67 -13.74 10.11 -4.76
C ARG A 67 -12.64 11.13 -4.49
N LYS A 68 -12.97 12.41 -4.45
CA LYS A 68 -11.99 13.46 -4.09
C LYS A 68 -11.42 13.29 -2.68
N LEU A 69 -12.26 12.90 -1.72
CA LEU A 69 -11.81 12.62 -0.36
C LEU A 69 -10.84 11.42 -0.33
N LEU A 70 -11.16 10.36 -1.05
CA LEU A 70 -10.29 9.18 -1.18
C LEU A 70 -8.97 9.51 -1.86
N ASP A 71 -8.98 10.32 -2.91
CA ASP A 71 -7.78 10.80 -3.59
C ASP A 71 -6.88 11.61 -2.64
N GLY A 72 -7.49 12.43 -1.77
CA GLY A 72 -6.78 13.22 -0.78
C GLY A 72 -5.98 12.39 0.23
N ILE A 73 -6.31 11.13 0.42
CA ILE A 73 -5.59 10.18 1.28
C ILE A 73 -4.84 9.09 0.48
N ASN A 74 -4.65 9.29 -0.82
CA ASN A 74 -4.02 8.33 -1.75
C ASN A 74 -4.69 6.94 -1.78
N LEU A 75 -6.00 6.89 -1.61
CA LEU A 75 -6.81 5.67 -1.64
C LEU A 75 -7.80 5.71 -2.83
N ASN A 76 -7.30 5.91 -4.02
CA ASN A 76 -8.08 6.24 -5.21
C ASN A 76 -9.06 5.13 -5.64
N LYS A 77 -8.70 3.87 -5.41
CA LYS A 77 -9.51 2.72 -5.79
C LYS A 77 -9.55 1.68 -4.66
N PRO A 78 -10.22 1.99 -3.54
CA PRO A 78 -10.29 1.04 -2.43
C PRO A 78 -11.01 -0.23 -2.87
N GLN A 79 -10.52 -1.37 -2.38
CA GLN A 79 -11.08 -2.68 -2.64
C GLN A 79 -11.27 -3.43 -1.32
N ALA A 80 -12.36 -4.18 -1.23
CA ALA A 80 -12.54 -5.11 -0.14
C ALA A 80 -11.58 -6.30 -0.34
N VAL A 81 -10.67 -6.50 0.60
CA VAL A 81 -9.64 -7.53 0.53
C VAL A 81 -9.72 -8.48 1.72
N THR A 82 -9.18 -9.66 1.56
CA THR A 82 -9.00 -10.62 2.65
C THR A 82 -7.54 -11.06 2.71
N TYR A 83 -7.06 -11.36 3.91
CA TYR A 83 -5.70 -11.84 4.09
C TYR A 83 -5.40 -13.07 3.23
N ALA A 84 -6.29 -14.07 3.27
CA ALA A 84 -6.10 -15.32 2.57
C ALA A 84 -5.91 -15.19 1.06
N LYS A 85 -6.64 -14.28 0.41
CA LYS A 85 -6.58 -14.09 -1.04
C LYS A 85 -5.48 -13.13 -1.50
N HIS A 86 -5.20 -12.10 -0.71
CA HIS A 86 -4.43 -10.95 -1.21
C HIS A 86 -3.07 -10.79 -0.54
N TYR A 87 -2.90 -11.31 0.69
CA TYR A 87 -1.69 -11.09 1.49
C TYR A 87 -0.97 -12.37 1.90
N LYS A 88 -1.66 -13.51 1.94
CA LYS A 88 -1.05 -14.78 2.38
C LYS A 88 0.18 -15.16 1.57
N LEU A 89 0.22 -14.82 0.29
CA LEU A 89 1.38 -15.08 -0.57
C LEU A 89 2.66 -14.41 -0.06
N LEU A 90 2.53 -13.31 0.69
CA LEU A 90 3.68 -12.60 1.26
C LEU A 90 4.39 -13.40 2.35
N GLU A 91 3.74 -14.38 2.96
CA GLU A 91 4.38 -15.29 3.93
C GLU A 91 5.57 -16.03 3.35
N SER A 92 5.52 -16.36 2.05
CA SER A 92 6.63 -17.01 1.35
C SER A 92 7.89 -16.16 1.27
N LEU A 93 7.76 -14.84 1.40
CA LEU A 93 8.89 -13.90 1.39
C LEU A 93 9.64 -13.88 2.73
N GLN A 94 9.05 -14.45 3.79
CA GLN A 94 9.66 -14.52 5.14
C GLN A 94 10.20 -13.16 5.60
N LEU A 95 9.41 -12.11 5.44
CA LEU A 95 9.82 -10.72 5.66
C LEU A 95 10.30 -10.46 7.10
N GLU A 96 9.86 -11.25 8.06
CA GLU A 96 10.30 -11.20 9.45
C GLU A 96 11.82 -11.41 9.61
N LYS A 97 12.47 -12.07 8.66
CA LYS A 97 13.93 -12.26 8.66
C LYS A 97 14.71 -10.97 8.37
N PHE A 98 14.03 -9.98 7.79
CA PHE A 98 14.61 -8.70 7.41
C PHE A 98 14.25 -7.58 8.37
N LEU A 99 13.47 -7.88 9.41
CA LEU A 99 13.18 -6.92 10.47
C LEU A 99 14.49 -6.60 11.21
N VAL A 100 15.04 -5.44 10.90
CA VAL A 100 16.05 -4.83 11.77
C VAL A 100 15.27 -4.25 12.95
N LEU A 101 15.24 -4.99 14.06
CA LEU A 101 14.84 -4.41 15.33
C LEU A 101 15.92 -3.38 15.66
N THR A 102 15.73 -2.13 15.21
CA THR A 102 16.53 -1.01 15.69
C THR A 102 16.33 -1.00 17.19
N GLY A 103 17.39 -1.34 17.90
CA GLY A 103 17.39 -1.61 19.34
C GLY A 103 16.71 -0.50 20.11
N GLN A 104 16.03 -0.94 21.07
CA GLN A 104 15.49 -0.10 22.14
C GLN A 104 16.59 0.76 22.77
#